data_c96aa458c2393723a2c7fb071d3954a0
#
_entry.id   c96aa458c2393723a2c7fb071d3954a0
#
_cell.length_a   1.000
_cell.length_b   1.000
_cell.length_c   1.000
_cell.angle_alpha   90.00
_cell.angle_beta   90.00
_cell.angle_gamma   90.00
#
_symmetry.space_group_name_H-M   'P 1'
#
loop_
_entity.id
_entity.type
_entity.pdbx_description
1 polymer ?
#
loop_
_entity_poly.entity_id
_entity_poly.type
_entity_poly.pdbx_seq_one_letter_code
_entity_poly.pdbx_strand_id
1 'polypeptide(L)'
;NIANDPAVELNPNLSWEVNVLASFQLADKALRNGVKQILYASSGSVYGIKEEENVTEDLTLVPISVYNKTKMVAERVLLSFKDHMDIKCIRPATVCGFSPRMRLDVSVNMLTYQALKNKKITVFGGEQTRPNIHIKDMANVYKHFLNKKDIPSGCFNAGFENVSILSIAKRISKYLDTTIEVTASNDPRSYRQDSTKLINTGFKPQYSINDAIEELIKKFEEGKIIESDKNYTVKCMKKLGLAN
;
A
#
# COMPACT_ATOMS: atom_id res chain seq x y z
N ASN A 1 10.52 -3.07 -7.15
CA ASN A 1 9.71 -1.89 -7.49
C ASN A 1 10.12 -0.68 -6.67
N ILE A 2 10.15 0.50 -7.30
CA ILE A 2 10.20 1.79 -6.60
C ILE A 2 8.76 2.12 -6.20
N ALA A 3 8.53 2.34 -4.92
CA ALA A 3 7.20 2.47 -4.34
C ALA A 3 6.96 3.87 -3.76
N ASN A 4 5.74 4.32 -3.86
CA ASN A 4 5.09 5.59 -3.50
C ASN A 4 5.43 6.76 -4.44
N ASP A 5 4.51 7.73 -4.48
CA ASP A 5 4.60 8.89 -5.38
C ASP A 5 5.88 9.72 -5.14
N PRO A 6 6.19 10.18 -3.90
CA PRO A 6 7.36 11.03 -3.69
C PRO A 6 8.71 10.35 -4.01
N ALA A 7 8.79 9.03 -3.91
CA ALA A 7 10.02 8.31 -4.24
C ALA A 7 10.22 8.16 -5.74
N VAL A 8 9.12 7.92 -6.47
CA VAL A 8 9.14 7.80 -7.94
C VAL A 8 9.49 9.14 -8.60
N GLU A 9 8.99 10.26 -8.06
CA GLU A 9 9.30 11.61 -8.55
C GLU A 9 10.81 11.98 -8.42
N LEU A 10 11.56 11.31 -7.55
CA LEU A 10 13.01 11.52 -7.46
C LEU A 10 13.76 11.02 -8.70
N ASN A 11 13.27 10.00 -9.37
CA ASN A 11 13.84 9.47 -10.61
C ASN A 11 12.76 8.74 -11.42
N PRO A 12 11.98 9.47 -12.22
CA PRO A 12 10.92 8.90 -13.03
C PRO A 12 11.41 7.87 -14.05
N ASN A 13 12.54 8.11 -14.70
CA ASN A 13 13.10 7.20 -15.73
C ASN A 13 13.44 5.84 -15.10
N LEU A 14 14.22 5.84 -14.01
CA LEU A 14 14.53 4.62 -13.27
C LEU A 14 13.25 3.91 -12.81
N SER A 15 12.21 4.68 -12.47
CA SER A 15 10.93 4.11 -12.03
C SER A 15 10.22 3.37 -13.17
N TRP A 16 10.25 3.87 -14.39
CA TRP A 16 9.74 3.16 -15.57
C TRP A 16 10.55 1.89 -15.86
N GLU A 17 11.87 1.97 -15.80
CA GLU A 17 12.74 0.81 -16.02
C GLU A 17 12.47 -0.31 -15.00
N VAL A 18 12.46 0.05 -13.69
CA VAL A 18 12.32 -0.93 -12.61
C VAL A 18 10.89 -1.43 -12.45
N ASN A 19 9.89 -0.57 -12.59
CA ASN A 19 8.50 -0.96 -12.34
C ASN A 19 7.84 -1.61 -13.56
N VAL A 20 8.22 -1.25 -14.77
CA VAL A 20 7.56 -1.72 -16.00
C VAL A 20 8.47 -2.65 -16.80
N LEU A 21 9.61 -2.17 -17.27
CA LEU A 21 10.49 -2.97 -18.14
C LEU A 21 11.02 -4.21 -17.43
N ALA A 22 11.48 -4.06 -16.18
CA ALA A 22 11.94 -5.20 -15.39
C ALA A 22 10.79 -6.18 -15.07
N SER A 23 9.55 -5.72 -14.92
CA SER A 23 8.39 -6.61 -14.74
C SER A 23 8.13 -7.47 -15.96
N PHE A 24 8.24 -6.91 -17.18
CA PHE A 24 8.17 -7.67 -18.43
C PHE A 24 9.28 -8.71 -18.51
N GLN A 25 10.54 -8.28 -18.32
CA GLN A 25 11.69 -9.17 -18.39
C GLN A 25 11.62 -10.32 -17.36
N LEU A 26 11.12 -10.01 -16.16
CA LEU A 26 10.92 -11.01 -15.13
C LEU A 26 9.86 -12.04 -15.54
N ALA A 27 8.72 -11.58 -16.08
CA ALA A 27 7.65 -12.47 -16.52
C ALA A 27 8.08 -13.37 -17.68
N ASP A 28 8.77 -12.83 -18.68
CA ASP A 28 9.32 -13.61 -19.81
C ASP A 28 10.32 -14.67 -19.33
N LYS A 29 11.25 -14.28 -18.45
CA LYS A 29 12.21 -15.25 -17.87
C LYS A 29 11.51 -16.28 -16.99
N ALA A 30 10.52 -15.88 -16.19
CA ALA A 30 9.75 -16.78 -15.37
C ALA A 30 9.02 -17.84 -16.21
N LEU A 31 8.35 -17.39 -17.29
CA LEU A 31 7.69 -18.29 -18.23
C LEU A 31 8.66 -19.31 -18.85
N ARG A 32 9.78 -18.85 -19.40
CA ARG A 32 10.81 -19.71 -20.00
C ARG A 32 11.43 -20.72 -19.03
N ASN A 33 11.41 -20.42 -17.74
CA ASN A 33 11.91 -21.30 -16.68
C ASN A 33 10.80 -22.11 -15.98
N GLY A 34 9.60 -22.16 -16.56
CA GLY A 34 8.53 -23.03 -16.09
C GLY A 34 7.83 -22.55 -14.81
N VAL A 35 7.99 -21.29 -14.41
CA VAL A 35 7.24 -20.69 -13.30
C VAL A 35 5.75 -20.71 -13.64
N LYS A 36 4.92 -21.18 -12.71
CA LYS A 36 3.48 -21.36 -12.94
C LYS A 36 2.63 -20.19 -12.44
N GLN A 37 3.13 -19.38 -11.51
CA GLN A 37 2.35 -18.31 -10.91
C GLN A 37 3.22 -17.08 -10.61
N ILE A 38 2.67 -15.89 -10.85
CA ILE A 38 3.24 -14.60 -10.41
C ILE A 38 2.20 -13.87 -9.57
N LEU A 39 2.59 -13.48 -8.35
CA LEU A 39 1.83 -12.58 -7.49
C LEU A 39 2.51 -11.20 -7.52
N TYR A 40 1.85 -10.22 -8.11
CA TYR A 40 2.40 -8.89 -8.29
C TYR A 40 1.81 -7.90 -7.29
N ALA A 41 2.68 -7.20 -6.57
CA ALA A 41 2.29 -6.07 -5.72
C ALA A 41 2.06 -4.82 -6.58
N SER A 42 0.83 -4.59 -7.00
CA SER A 42 0.39 -3.34 -7.61
C SER A 42 0.11 -2.26 -6.55
N SER A 43 -0.89 -1.44 -6.73
CA SER A 43 -1.30 -0.39 -5.79
C SER A 43 -2.77 0.00 -6.02
N GLY A 44 -3.51 0.25 -4.94
CA GLY A 44 -4.84 0.85 -5.03
C GLY A 44 -4.85 2.27 -5.61
N SER A 45 -3.71 2.95 -5.63
CA SER A 45 -3.61 4.30 -6.21
C SER A 45 -3.71 4.36 -7.74
N VAL A 46 -3.71 3.20 -8.44
CA VAL A 46 -3.90 3.12 -9.90
C VAL A 46 -5.26 3.65 -10.37
N TYR A 47 -6.26 3.65 -9.47
CA TYR A 47 -7.58 4.20 -9.78
C TYR A 47 -7.57 5.72 -9.97
N GLY A 48 -6.62 6.43 -9.34
CA GLY A 48 -6.67 7.87 -9.24
C GLY A 48 -7.78 8.33 -8.30
N ILE A 49 -8.24 9.57 -8.45
CA ILE A 49 -9.37 10.10 -7.67
C ILE A 49 -10.65 9.53 -8.22
N LYS A 50 -11.49 9.00 -7.35
CA LYS A 50 -12.79 8.41 -7.67
C LYS A 50 -13.88 9.01 -6.80
N GLU A 51 -15.01 9.34 -7.43
CA GLU A 51 -16.21 9.83 -6.72
C GLU A 51 -17.07 8.67 -6.24
N GLU A 52 -16.94 7.51 -6.86
CA GLU A 52 -17.68 6.30 -6.54
C GLU A 52 -17.37 5.83 -5.11
N GLU A 53 -18.42 5.47 -4.36
CA GLU A 53 -18.26 4.92 -3.00
C GLU A 53 -17.60 3.55 -3.01
N ASN A 54 -17.94 2.72 -4.00
CA ASN A 54 -17.42 1.36 -4.17
C ASN A 54 -16.40 1.33 -5.32
N VAL A 55 -15.13 1.45 -4.99
CA VAL A 55 -14.04 1.40 -5.98
C VAL A 55 -13.64 -0.06 -6.20
N THR A 56 -14.30 -0.69 -7.17
CA THR A 56 -14.08 -2.09 -7.59
C THR A 56 -13.03 -2.21 -8.68
N GLU A 57 -12.62 -3.44 -8.99
CA GLU A 57 -11.60 -3.73 -10.00
C GLU A 57 -12.03 -3.44 -11.43
N ASP A 58 -13.34 -3.32 -11.68
CA ASP A 58 -13.91 -3.06 -12.99
C ASP A 58 -13.90 -1.58 -13.40
N LEU A 59 -13.65 -0.68 -12.45
CA LEU A 59 -13.58 0.75 -12.74
C LEU A 59 -12.38 1.10 -13.60
N THR A 60 -12.58 2.08 -14.47
CA THR A 60 -11.52 2.64 -15.31
C THR A 60 -10.39 3.21 -14.47
N LEU A 61 -9.16 2.87 -14.80
CA LEU A 61 -7.98 3.40 -14.13
C LEU A 61 -7.61 4.76 -14.69
N VAL A 62 -7.47 5.76 -13.81
CA VAL A 62 -7.10 7.15 -14.16
C VAL A 62 -5.90 7.58 -13.30
N PRO A 63 -4.71 7.00 -13.53
CA PRO A 63 -3.54 7.26 -12.69
C PRO A 63 -3.07 8.71 -12.83
N ILE A 64 -2.86 9.39 -11.70
CA ILE A 64 -2.51 10.82 -11.64
C ILE A 64 -1.01 11.09 -11.47
N SER A 65 -0.22 10.11 -11.04
CA SER A 65 1.22 10.24 -10.83
C SER A 65 2.03 9.27 -11.68
N VAL A 66 3.33 9.50 -11.80
CA VAL A 66 4.24 8.56 -12.47
C VAL A 66 4.21 7.18 -11.77
N TYR A 67 4.20 7.14 -10.44
CA TYR A 67 4.08 5.89 -9.71
C TYR A 67 2.82 5.11 -10.11
N ASN A 68 1.67 5.76 -10.09
CA ASN A 68 0.39 5.12 -10.43
C ASN A 68 0.36 4.64 -11.87
N LYS A 69 0.94 5.42 -12.81
CA LYS A 69 1.08 5.05 -14.23
C LYS A 69 1.96 3.82 -14.39
N THR A 70 3.13 3.78 -13.73
CA THR A 70 4.04 2.63 -13.82
C THR A 70 3.41 1.37 -13.26
N LYS A 71 2.63 1.46 -12.17
CA LYS A 71 1.92 0.31 -11.60
C LYS A 71 0.82 -0.20 -12.53
N MET A 72 0.01 0.71 -13.07
CA MET A 72 -1.05 0.35 -14.04
C MET A 72 -0.48 -0.33 -15.29
N VAL A 73 0.59 0.21 -15.88
CA VAL A 73 1.21 -0.37 -17.08
C VAL A 73 1.81 -1.74 -16.76
N ALA A 74 2.47 -1.89 -15.60
CA ALA A 74 3.02 -3.18 -15.17
C ALA A 74 1.92 -4.26 -14.99
N GLU A 75 0.73 -3.91 -14.46
CA GLU A 75 -0.41 -4.82 -14.43
C GLU A 75 -0.77 -5.32 -15.83
N ARG A 76 -0.88 -4.43 -16.81
CA ARG A 76 -1.22 -4.77 -18.20
C ARG A 76 -0.17 -5.68 -18.82
N VAL A 77 1.11 -5.36 -18.60
CA VAL A 77 2.24 -6.17 -19.05
C VAL A 77 2.18 -7.57 -18.46
N LEU A 78 2.00 -7.70 -17.15
CA LEU A 78 1.94 -9.00 -16.49
C LEU A 78 0.71 -9.81 -16.91
N LEU A 79 -0.46 -9.18 -16.99
CA LEU A 79 -1.70 -9.83 -17.42
C LEU A 79 -1.67 -10.31 -18.88
N SER A 80 -0.78 -9.80 -19.73
CA SER A 80 -0.59 -10.34 -21.09
C SER A 80 -0.02 -11.77 -21.10
N PHE A 81 0.55 -12.23 -19.97
CA PHE A 81 1.04 -13.61 -19.79
C PHE A 81 0.00 -14.58 -19.20
N LYS A 82 -1.24 -14.12 -18.94
CA LYS A 82 -2.27 -14.88 -18.20
C LYS A 82 -2.66 -16.22 -18.84
N ASP A 83 -2.50 -16.34 -20.16
CA ASP A 83 -2.84 -17.57 -20.88
C ASP A 83 -1.73 -18.65 -20.74
N HIS A 84 -0.58 -18.26 -20.19
CA HIS A 84 0.58 -19.13 -20.00
C HIS A 84 0.95 -19.35 -18.52
N MET A 85 0.62 -18.40 -17.66
CA MET A 85 0.91 -18.44 -16.22
C MET A 85 -0.26 -17.86 -15.43
N ASP A 86 -0.43 -18.34 -14.22
CA ASP A 86 -1.39 -17.73 -13.28
C ASP A 86 -0.86 -16.38 -12.77
N ILE A 87 -1.56 -15.28 -13.09
CA ILE A 87 -1.13 -13.91 -12.75
C ILE A 87 -2.16 -13.27 -11.81
N LYS A 88 -1.73 -12.92 -10.59
CA LYS A 88 -2.54 -12.12 -9.66
C LYS A 88 -1.87 -10.76 -9.45
N CYS A 89 -2.55 -9.71 -9.88
CA CYS A 89 -2.16 -8.33 -9.58
C CYS A 89 -2.92 -7.86 -8.33
N ILE A 90 -2.24 -7.81 -7.21
CA ILE A 90 -2.85 -7.38 -5.96
C ILE A 90 -2.70 -5.86 -5.86
N ARG A 91 -3.80 -5.14 -5.65
CA ARG A 91 -3.86 -3.70 -5.44
C ARG A 91 -4.00 -3.41 -3.95
N PRO A 92 -2.89 -3.36 -3.19
CA PRO A 92 -2.98 -3.11 -1.75
C PRO A 92 -3.44 -1.68 -1.47
N ALA A 93 -4.17 -1.54 -0.40
CA ALA A 93 -4.40 -0.30 0.33
C ALA A 93 -3.12 0.19 1.01
N THR A 94 -3.19 1.26 1.79
CA THR A 94 -2.09 1.68 2.66
C THR A 94 -1.83 0.61 3.71
N VAL A 95 -0.64 0.00 3.64
CA VAL A 95 -0.27 -1.09 4.57
C VAL A 95 0.21 -0.50 5.89
N CYS A 96 -0.41 -0.92 7.00
CA CYS A 96 -0.08 -0.46 8.35
C CYS A 96 0.33 -1.63 9.27
N GLY A 97 0.91 -1.29 10.44
CA GLY A 97 1.38 -2.24 11.43
C GLY A 97 2.91 -2.41 11.42
N PHE A 98 3.40 -3.23 12.34
CA PHE A 98 4.83 -3.45 12.55
C PHE A 98 5.41 -4.45 11.54
N SER A 99 6.60 -4.15 11.04
CA SER A 99 7.40 -5.07 10.21
C SER A 99 8.90 -4.77 10.35
N PRO A 100 9.80 -5.70 9.98
CA PRO A 100 11.25 -5.48 10.08
C PRO A 100 11.76 -4.24 9.34
N ARG A 101 11.15 -3.91 8.20
CA ARG A 101 11.35 -2.64 7.48
C ARG A 101 10.08 -1.82 7.50
N MET A 102 9.65 -1.44 8.68
CA MET A 102 8.44 -0.66 8.85
C MET A 102 8.60 0.73 8.21
N ARG A 103 7.56 1.17 7.48
CA ARG A 103 7.49 2.54 6.99
C ARG A 103 6.87 3.46 8.04
N LEU A 104 7.52 4.62 8.26
CA LEU A 104 7.02 5.71 9.10
C LEU A 104 6.50 6.90 8.26
N ASP A 105 6.39 6.71 6.93
CA ASP A 105 5.83 7.66 5.96
C ASP A 105 4.46 7.24 5.41
N VAL A 106 3.73 6.38 6.12
CA VAL A 106 2.34 5.98 5.84
C VAL A 106 1.42 6.35 7.00
N SER A 107 0.17 6.70 6.72
CA SER A 107 -0.74 7.39 7.63
C SER A 107 -0.82 6.78 9.04
N VAL A 108 -1.25 5.54 9.18
CA VAL A 108 -1.44 4.92 10.51
C VAL A 108 -0.13 4.86 11.29
N ASN A 109 0.93 4.36 10.67
CA ASN A 109 2.24 4.22 11.34
C ASN A 109 2.84 5.58 11.72
N MET A 110 2.75 6.56 10.80
CA MET A 110 3.27 7.91 11.02
C MET A 110 2.56 8.61 12.17
N LEU A 111 1.22 8.62 12.16
CA LEU A 111 0.44 9.31 13.18
C LEU A 111 0.59 8.64 14.55
N THR A 112 0.64 7.30 14.60
CA THR A 112 0.91 6.56 15.85
C THR A 112 2.30 6.86 16.39
N TYR A 113 3.31 6.90 15.51
CA TYR A 113 4.68 7.22 15.92
C TYR A 113 4.81 8.67 16.41
N GLN A 114 4.13 9.64 15.76
CA GLN A 114 4.08 11.03 16.24
C GLN A 114 3.49 11.13 17.64
N ALA A 115 2.36 10.44 17.89
CA ALA A 115 1.73 10.42 19.20
C ALA A 115 2.67 9.87 20.28
N LEU A 116 3.35 8.75 19.99
CA LEU A 116 4.29 8.11 20.93
C LEU A 116 5.51 8.98 21.23
N LYS A 117 6.09 9.60 20.21
CA LYS A 117 7.32 10.36 20.33
C LYS A 117 7.11 11.77 20.87
N ASN A 118 6.07 12.44 20.39
CA ASN A 118 5.87 13.88 20.60
C ASN A 118 4.65 14.19 21.48
N LYS A 119 3.83 13.22 21.85
CA LYS A 119 2.50 13.40 22.48
C LYS A 119 1.61 14.37 21.69
N LYS A 120 1.83 14.45 20.39
CA LYS A 120 1.12 15.36 19.48
C LYS A 120 1.00 14.70 18.11
N ILE A 121 -0.19 14.78 17.51
CA ILE A 121 -0.46 14.36 16.14
C ILE A 121 -0.77 15.60 15.32
N THR A 122 -0.03 15.82 14.22
CA THR A 122 -0.35 16.84 13.23
C THR A 122 -1.08 16.22 12.05
N VAL A 123 -2.31 16.64 11.83
CA VAL A 123 -3.18 16.19 10.74
C VAL A 123 -3.27 17.29 9.69
N PHE A 124 -2.87 17.02 8.47
CA PHE A 124 -3.02 17.92 7.33
C PHE A 124 -4.35 17.63 6.61
N GLY A 125 -5.28 18.60 6.66
CA GLY A 125 -6.65 18.45 6.17
C GLY A 125 -7.51 17.61 7.12
N GLY A 126 -7.54 16.29 6.91
CA GLY A 126 -8.16 15.32 7.82
C GLY A 126 -9.33 14.56 7.22
N GLU A 127 -10.15 15.16 6.36
CA GLU A 127 -11.33 14.53 5.76
C GLU A 127 -10.99 13.54 4.62
N GLN A 128 -9.78 13.65 4.05
CA GLN A 128 -9.34 12.76 2.99
C GLN A 128 -9.30 11.30 3.47
N THR A 129 -10.02 10.45 2.78
CA THR A 129 -10.11 9.01 3.08
C THR A 129 -8.91 8.26 2.53
N ARG A 130 -8.45 7.27 3.28
CA ARG A 130 -7.43 6.30 2.86
C ARG A 130 -7.93 4.89 3.13
N PRO A 131 -7.86 4.00 2.13
CA PRO A 131 -8.04 2.58 2.38
C PRO A 131 -6.81 2.04 3.11
N ASN A 132 -7.04 1.13 4.05
CA ASN A 132 -5.99 0.54 4.88
C ASN A 132 -6.08 -0.98 4.92
N ILE A 133 -4.92 -1.61 5.09
CA ILE A 133 -4.78 -3.05 5.34
C ILE A 133 -3.66 -3.28 6.37
N HIS A 134 -3.92 -4.15 7.33
CA HIS A 134 -2.88 -4.59 8.26
C HIS A 134 -1.82 -5.44 7.56
N ILE A 135 -0.54 -5.28 7.92
CA ILE A 135 0.59 -5.99 7.27
C ILE A 135 0.43 -7.53 7.35
N LYS A 136 -0.13 -8.05 8.44
CA LYS A 136 -0.39 -9.50 8.58
C LYS A 136 -1.46 -9.97 7.60
N ASP A 137 -2.52 -9.20 7.40
CA ASP A 137 -3.51 -9.54 6.40
C ASP A 137 -2.95 -9.40 4.99
N MET A 138 -2.09 -8.41 4.73
CA MET A 138 -1.40 -8.33 3.44
C MET A 138 -0.56 -9.58 3.16
N ALA A 139 0.18 -10.08 4.16
CA ALA A 139 0.90 -11.35 4.04
C ALA A 139 -0.04 -12.55 3.85
N ASN A 140 -1.19 -12.55 4.53
CA ASN A 140 -2.21 -13.59 4.38
C ASN A 140 -2.87 -13.58 2.99
N VAL A 141 -3.03 -12.43 2.35
CA VAL A 141 -3.51 -12.31 0.96
C VAL A 141 -2.57 -13.05 0.00
N TYR A 142 -1.25 -12.88 0.14
CA TYR A 142 -0.29 -13.64 -0.67
C TYR A 142 -0.36 -15.14 -0.40
N LYS A 143 -0.42 -15.56 0.87
CA LYS A 143 -0.57 -16.97 1.23
C LYS A 143 -1.87 -17.56 0.68
N HIS A 144 -2.97 -16.80 0.70
CA HIS A 144 -4.25 -17.23 0.16
C HIS A 144 -4.13 -17.57 -1.34
N PHE A 145 -3.56 -16.69 -2.14
CA PHE A 145 -3.38 -16.93 -3.57
C PHE A 145 -2.34 -18.03 -3.89
N LEU A 146 -1.34 -18.24 -3.03
CA LEU A 146 -0.40 -19.37 -3.18
C LEU A 146 -1.08 -20.72 -2.94
N ASN A 147 -2.05 -20.78 -2.03
CA ASN A 147 -2.74 -22.01 -1.64
C ASN A 147 -3.99 -22.32 -2.49
N LYS A 148 -4.63 -21.28 -3.07
CA LYS A 148 -5.83 -21.41 -3.90
C LYS A 148 -5.50 -21.17 -5.37
N LYS A 149 -5.38 -22.24 -6.14
CA LYS A 149 -4.99 -22.19 -7.56
C LYS A 149 -6.18 -22.09 -8.52
N ASP A 150 -7.39 -22.29 -8.02
CA ASP A 150 -8.65 -22.22 -8.76
C ASP A 150 -9.17 -20.80 -9.01
N ILE A 151 -8.56 -19.79 -8.36
CA ILE A 151 -8.90 -18.40 -8.58
C ILE A 151 -8.31 -17.96 -9.94
N PRO A 152 -9.13 -17.38 -10.84
CA PRO A 152 -8.64 -16.96 -12.15
C PRO A 152 -7.65 -15.78 -12.06
N SER A 153 -6.76 -15.68 -13.07
CA SER A 153 -5.85 -14.53 -13.23
C SER A 153 -6.62 -13.21 -13.26
N GLY A 154 -6.06 -12.15 -12.67
CA GLY A 154 -6.70 -10.84 -12.65
C GLY A 154 -6.18 -9.90 -11.58
N CYS A 155 -6.84 -8.75 -11.46
CA CYS A 155 -6.59 -7.77 -10.41
C CYS A 155 -7.50 -8.03 -9.21
N PHE A 156 -6.98 -7.76 -8.01
CA PHE A 156 -7.68 -7.92 -6.74
C PHE A 156 -7.35 -6.77 -5.80
N ASN A 157 -8.36 -6.05 -5.35
CA ASN A 157 -8.22 -5.06 -4.30
C ASN A 157 -7.92 -5.73 -2.96
N ALA A 158 -7.06 -5.12 -2.17
CA ALA A 158 -6.72 -5.58 -0.83
C ALA A 158 -6.67 -4.39 0.14
N GLY A 159 -7.85 -3.97 0.59
CA GLY A 159 -8.04 -2.89 1.56
C GLY A 159 -9.41 -3.06 2.21
N PHE A 160 -9.45 -3.04 3.54
CA PHE A 160 -10.65 -3.44 4.29
C PHE A 160 -11.25 -2.33 5.15
N GLU A 161 -10.50 -1.24 5.39
CA GLU A 161 -11.00 -0.08 6.11
C GLU A 161 -10.72 1.21 5.33
N ASN A 162 -11.78 1.86 4.86
CA ASN A 162 -11.73 3.20 4.25
C ASN A 162 -11.97 4.25 5.35
N VAL A 163 -10.91 4.91 5.83
CA VAL A 163 -10.97 5.78 7.01
C VAL A 163 -10.32 7.12 6.73
N SER A 164 -10.92 8.22 7.21
CA SER A 164 -10.32 9.55 7.09
C SER A 164 -9.09 9.70 8.00
N ILE A 165 -8.15 10.55 7.59
CA ILE A 165 -6.92 10.80 8.36
C ILE A 165 -7.24 11.30 9.77
N LEU A 166 -8.23 12.19 9.90
CA LEU A 166 -8.68 12.68 11.22
C LEU A 166 -9.27 11.53 12.07
N SER A 167 -10.03 10.62 11.46
CA SER A 167 -10.57 9.46 12.16
C SER A 167 -9.45 8.52 12.66
N ILE A 168 -8.38 8.35 11.90
CA ILE A 168 -7.20 7.59 12.36
C ILE A 168 -6.58 8.27 13.60
N ALA A 169 -6.37 9.60 13.55
CA ALA A 169 -5.84 10.35 14.68
C ALA A 169 -6.72 10.23 15.93
N LYS A 170 -8.05 10.33 15.77
CA LYS A 170 -9.01 10.13 16.86
C LYS A 170 -9.02 8.70 17.41
N ARG A 171 -8.75 7.68 16.59
CA ARG A 171 -8.57 6.30 17.09
C ARG A 171 -7.32 6.18 17.94
N ILE A 172 -6.19 6.78 17.51
CA ILE A 172 -4.92 6.77 18.25
C ILE A 172 -5.07 7.45 19.61
N SER A 173 -5.77 8.60 19.69
CA SER A 173 -5.99 9.32 20.96
C SER A 173 -6.85 8.58 21.98
N LYS A 174 -7.49 7.47 21.60
CA LYS A 174 -8.16 6.58 22.57
C LYS A 174 -7.18 5.66 23.32
N TYR A 175 -6.00 5.44 22.77
CA TYR A 175 -4.95 4.57 23.35
C TYR A 175 -3.81 5.37 23.97
N LEU A 176 -3.59 6.60 23.52
CA LEU A 176 -2.47 7.44 23.93
C LEU A 176 -2.94 8.83 24.35
N ASP A 177 -2.43 9.33 25.47
CA ASP A 177 -2.59 10.74 25.83
C ASP A 177 -1.81 11.60 24.83
N THR A 178 -2.54 12.22 23.89
CA THR A 178 -1.97 12.98 22.79
C THR A 178 -2.92 14.09 22.33
N THR A 179 -2.36 15.22 21.94
CA THR A 179 -3.11 16.31 21.32
C THR A 179 -3.20 16.13 19.81
N ILE A 180 -4.33 16.49 19.22
CA ILE A 180 -4.53 16.48 17.76
C ILE A 180 -4.59 17.93 17.28
N GLU A 181 -3.67 18.31 16.39
CA GLU A 181 -3.66 19.60 15.72
C GLU A 181 -4.01 19.40 14.24
N VAL A 182 -5.06 20.06 13.79
CA VAL A 182 -5.49 20.01 12.38
C VAL A 182 -5.01 21.28 11.68
N THR A 183 -4.28 21.12 10.58
CA THR A 183 -3.80 22.19 9.73
C THR A 183 -4.44 22.12 8.35
N ALA A 184 -4.56 23.26 7.66
CA ALA A 184 -5.09 23.26 6.29
C ALA A 184 -4.22 22.41 5.35
N SER A 185 -4.86 21.77 4.38
CA SER A 185 -4.18 21.01 3.33
C SER A 185 -4.90 21.16 2.00
N ASN A 186 -4.12 21.30 0.94
CA ASN A 186 -4.61 21.31 -0.43
C ASN A 186 -4.47 19.93 -1.11
N ASP A 187 -4.25 18.83 -0.34
CA ASP A 187 -4.17 17.49 -0.91
C ASP A 187 -5.57 16.97 -1.30
N PRO A 188 -5.91 16.94 -2.61
CA PRO A 188 -7.24 16.55 -3.07
C PRO A 188 -7.41 15.02 -3.06
N ARG A 189 -6.35 14.27 -2.77
CA ARG A 189 -6.37 12.81 -2.88
C ARG A 189 -7.25 12.22 -1.81
N SER A 190 -8.31 11.56 -2.23
CA SER A 190 -9.15 10.71 -1.38
C SER A 190 -9.35 9.40 -2.13
N TYR A 191 -8.99 8.31 -1.48
CA TYR A 191 -9.03 6.99 -2.08
C TYR A 191 -9.93 6.08 -1.25
N ARG A 192 -10.64 5.20 -1.95
CA ARG A 192 -11.42 4.11 -1.36
C ARG A 192 -11.10 2.83 -2.11
N GLN A 193 -11.40 1.69 -1.52
CA GLN A 193 -11.35 0.40 -2.18
C GLN A 193 -12.48 -0.48 -1.68
N ASP A 194 -13.09 -1.20 -2.62
CA ASP A 194 -13.96 -2.34 -2.35
C ASP A 194 -13.16 -3.62 -2.64
N SER A 195 -13.04 -4.49 -1.65
CA SER A 195 -12.31 -5.76 -1.74
C SER A 195 -13.24 -6.98 -1.77
N THR A 196 -14.52 -6.78 -2.11
CA THR A 196 -15.54 -7.84 -2.17
C THR A 196 -15.10 -8.98 -3.09
N LYS A 197 -14.46 -8.68 -4.22
CA LYS A 197 -13.90 -9.69 -5.13
C LYS A 197 -12.92 -10.63 -4.43
N LEU A 198 -12.00 -10.10 -3.64
CA LEU A 198 -11.05 -10.90 -2.84
C LEU A 198 -11.76 -11.70 -1.75
N ILE A 199 -12.71 -11.07 -1.04
CA ILE A 199 -13.50 -11.75 0.01
C ILE A 199 -14.28 -12.92 -0.59
N ASN A 200 -14.86 -12.77 -1.76
CA ASN A 200 -15.63 -13.82 -2.45
C ASN A 200 -14.75 -15.03 -2.87
N THR A 201 -13.42 -14.90 -2.90
CA THR A 201 -12.52 -16.06 -3.06
C THR A 201 -12.39 -16.89 -1.77
N GLY A 202 -13.04 -16.47 -0.69
CA GLY A 202 -12.96 -17.09 0.64
C GLY A 202 -11.87 -16.51 1.53
N PHE A 203 -11.25 -15.39 1.15
CA PHE A 203 -10.37 -14.64 2.05
C PHE A 203 -11.16 -13.99 3.18
N LYS A 204 -10.61 -14.02 4.39
CA LYS A 204 -11.20 -13.36 5.56
C LYS A 204 -10.15 -12.47 6.22
N PRO A 205 -10.34 -11.14 6.24
CA PRO A 205 -9.46 -10.25 6.98
C PRO A 205 -9.56 -10.55 8.48
N GLN A 206 -8.45 -10.47 9.20
CA GLN A 206 -8.35 -10.83 10.62
C GLN A 206 -7.92 -9.65 11.49
N TYR A 207 -7.35 -8.60 10.90
CA TYR A 207 -6.74 -7.50 11.61
C TYR A 207 -7.29 -6.15 11.15
N SER A 208 -7.46 -5.24 12.08
CA SER A 208 -7.95 -3.87 11.88
C SER A 208 -6.84 -2.83 12.01
N ILE A 209 -7.17 -1.56 11.73
CA ILE A 209 -6.32 -0.41 12.06
C ILE A 209 -6.06 -0.34 13.57
N ASN A 210 -7.04 -0.70 14.40
CA ASN A 210 -6.86 -0.67 15.86
C ASN A 210 -5.79 -1.69 16.29
N ASP A 211 -5.80 -2.90 15.73
CA ASP A 211 -4.75 -3.90 15.98
C ASP A 211 -3.37 -3.38 15.57
N ALA A 212 -3.29 -2.63 14.46
CA ALA A 212 -2.03 -2.01 14.03
C ALA A 212 -1.55 -0.94 15.02
N ILE A 213 -2.46 -0.10 15.53
CA ILE A 213 -2.14 0.93 16.52
C ILE A 213 -1.62 0.28 17.83
N GLU A 214 -2.34 -0.70 18.37
CA GLU A 214 -1.96 -1.43 19.58
C GLU A 214 -0.61 -2.15 19.40
N GLU A 215 -0.41 -2.82 18.27
CA GLU A 215 0.86 -3.47 17.96
C GLU A 215 2.02 -2.47 17.92
N LEU A 216 1.84 -1.30 17.28
CA LEU A 216 2.87 -0.26 17.19
C LEU A 216 3.20 0.31 18.57
N ILE A 217 2.20 0.57 19.43
CA ILE A 217 2.40 1.03 20.79
C ILE A 217 3.26 0.01 21.56
N LYS A 218 2.86 -1.25 21.56
CA LYS A 218 3.60 -2.32 22.23
C LYS A 218 5.02 -2.45 21.71
N LYS A 219 5.22 -2.38 20.38
CA LYS A 219 6.56 -2.49 19.78
C LYS A 219 7.45 -1.28 20.07
N PHE A 220 6.86 -0.12 20.24
CA PHE A 220 7.60 1.08 20.66
C PHE A 220 8.06 0.95 22.12
N GLU A 221 7.17 0.52 23.03
CA GLU A 221 7.48 0.27 24.45
C GLU A 221 8.55 -0.82 24.62
N GLU A 222 8.53 -1.85 23.77
CA GLU A 222 9.57 -2.90 23.72
C GLU A 222 10.90 -2.41 23.12
N GLY A 223 11.02 -1.14 22.72
CA GLY A 223 12.23 -0.59 22.08
C GLY A 223 12.53 -1.16 20.68
N LYS A 224 11.55 -1.80 20.04
CA LYS A 224 11.71 -2.45 18.72
C LYS A 224 11.47 -1.51 17.54
N ILE A 225 10.94 -0.32 17.77
CA ILE A 225 10.77 0.71 16.75
C ILE A 225 11.92 1.69 16.86
N ILE A 226 12.94 1.50 16.03
CA ILE A 226 14.10 2.38 15.91
C ILE A 226 13.98 3.18 14.63
N GLU A 227 13.79 4.50 14.78
CA GLU A 227 13.71 5.41 13.64
C GLU A 227 15.04 5.51 12.91
N SER A 228 15.02 5.35 11.62
CA SER A 228 16.17 5.49 10.73
C SER A 228 15.75 5.92 9.33
N ASP A 229 16.67 6.29 8.46
CA ASP A 229 16.39 6.63 7.06
C ASP A 229 15.68 5.52 6.31
N LYS A 230 15.87 4.26 6.72
CA LYS A 230 15.21 3.09 6.11
C LYS A 230 13.69 3.08 6.27
N ASN A 231 13.17 3.81 7.27
CA ASN A 231 11.74 3.93 7.51
C ASN A 231 11.04 4.94 6.58
N TYR A 232 11.82 5.72 5.83
CA TYR A 232 11.33 6.77 4.92
C TYR A 232 11.84 6.49 3.51
N THR A 233 10.91 6.18 2.60
CA THR A 233 11.29 5.74 1.24
C THR A 233 12.10 6.78 0.49
N VAL A 234 11.74 8.06 0.60
CA VAL A 234 12.48 9.18 -0.02
C VAL A 234 13.90 9.29 0.53
N LYS A 235 14.07 9.22 1.86
CA LYS A 235 15.41 9.28 2.48
C LYS A 235 16.27 8.10 2.05
N CYS A 236 15.65 6.90 2.00
CA CYS A 236 16.35 5.68 1.57
C CYS A 236 16.85 5.80 0.13
N MET A 237 16.02 6.29 -0.82
CA MET A 237 16.43 6.48 -2.20
C MET A 237 17.56 7.50 -2.35
N LYS A 238 17.48 8.64 -1.67
CA LYS A 238 18.57 9.65 -1.67
C LYS A 238 19.87 9.07 -1.16
N LYS A 239 19.83 8.31 -0.07
CA LYS A 239 21.02 7.66 0.52
C LYS A 239 21.65 6.61 -0.40
N LEU A 240 20.86 5.95 -1.24
CA LEU A 240 21.33 4.97 -2.21
C LEU A 240 21.80 5.61 -3.54
N GLY A 241 21.78 6.93 -3.67
CA GLY A 241 22.15 7.63 -4.91
C GLY A 241 21.18 7.37 -6.06
N LEU A 242 19.92 7.05 -5.77
CA LEU A 242 18.88 6.74 -6.77
C LEU A 242 17.99 7.96 -7.10
N ALA A 243 18.25 9.10 -6.50
CA ALA A 243 17.63 10.38 -6.85
C ALA A 243 18.46 11.06 -7.96
N ASN A 244 17.75 11.65 -8.94
CA ASN A 244 18.40 12.54 -9.92
C ASN A 244 18.56 13.93 -9.34
#